data_cdbd53118db1bf4a1eb1856205da82f9
#
_entry.id   cdbd53118db1bf4a1eb1856205da82f9
#
_cell.length_a   1.000
_cell.length_b   1.000
_cell.length_c   1.000
_cell.angle_alpha   90.00
_cell.angle_beta   90.00
_cell.angle_gamma   90.00
#
_symmetry.space_group_name_H-M   'P 1'
#
loop_
_entity.id
_entity.type
_entity.pdbx_description
1 polymer ?
#
loop_
_entity_poly.entity_id
_entity_poly.type
_entity_poly.pdbx_seq_one_letter_code
_entity_poly.pdbx_strand_id
1 'polypeptide(L)'
;MNITKFPTTEECYVLPKSSKRPWIHLSKNIFPTNSTYLGIFGFEKKQKILIIRAIRQPDFGRIFLKFMSVIFFLMLHVAGANAENTNGVGIKKLEVVNPIDHLPMETVAFFPSSGRSEVTSIGPYQIAASRSVSIGSNLYPLILLSHGNMGSMWGHHDLATALAQQGYIVVSVTHPGDNFQNSSLMGSTSTIYGRPLQISAALSAALKDSVLASHIDKDRIGFLGFSAGGTTGLILAGGKPTLTRLAEYCAKRPNDHHVCEAKGHIRLNRPELSPTADPRIRSFVLLAPLSVIFTPEGLQPIKAPLLIFVGDKDEELSPDDNAIALAKSTEAWLQVIPNAGHFTFLSPCSPDMNRTMPDLCAERKGIDRVAIHQRINVEITTFFDESFGIK
;
A
#
# COMPACT_ATOMS: atom_id res chain seq x y z
N MET A 1 -36.46 19.77 17.42
CA MET A 1 -36.50 18.57 18.26
C MET A 1 -36.96 17.41 17.39
N ASN A 2 -36.06 16.61 16.94
CA ASN A 2 -36.22 15.19 16.63
C ASN A 2 -34.83 14.67 16.25
N ILE A 3 -34.22 14.02 17.24
CA ILE A 3 -32.93 13.37 17.13
C ILE A 3 -33.21 11.97 16.59
N THR A 4 -32.87 11.73 15.33
CA THR A 4 -32.82 10.36 14.79
C THR A 4 -31.44 9.78 15.05
N LYS A 5 -31.42 8.74 15.86
CA LYS A 5 -30.26 7.92 16.23
C LYS A 5 -29.62 7.32 14.96
N PHE A 6 -28.32 7.51 14.82
CA PHE A 6 -27.49 6.72 13.90
C PHE A 6 -27.32 5.29 14.45
N PRO A 7 -27.43 4.26 13.63
CA PRO A 7 -27.15 2.90 14.05
C PRO A 7 -25.63 2.71 14.15
N THR A 8 -25.19 2.24 15.31
CA THR A 8 -23.84 1.71 15.55
C THR A 8 -23.79 0.29 15.01
N THR A 9 -23.35 0.10 13.76
CA THR A 9 -22.90 -1.20 13.26
C THR A 9 -21.81 -0.98 12.24
N GLU A 10 -20.66 -1.62 12.46
CA GLU A 10 -19.56 -1.78 11.51
C GLU A 10 -20.09 -2.53 10.28
N GLU A 11 -20.49 -1.82 9.27
CA GLU A 11 -20.78 -2.41 7.96
C GLU A 11 -19.63 -2.13 6.99
N CYS A 12 -18.86 -3.19 6.71
CA CYS A 12 -18.04 -3.25 5.51
C CYS A 12 -18.99 -3.22 4.30
N TYR A 13 -18.97 -2.15 3.52
CA TYR A 13 -19.71 -2.09 2.27
C TYR A 13 -18.98 -2.96 1.23
N VAL A 14 -19.49 -4.19 1.05
CA VAL A 14 -19.14 -5.04 -0.08
C VAL A 14 -20.16 -4.79 -1.18
N LEU A 15 -19.73 -4.22 -2.30
CA LEU A 15 -20.57 -4.07 -3.48
C LEU A 15 -20.85 -5.43 -4.15
N PRO A 16 -21.94 -5.59 -4.93
CA PRO A 16 -22.50 -6.88 -5.31
C PRO A 16 -21.59 -7.69 -6.22
N LYS A 17 -21.60 -8.97 -5.97
CA LYS A 17 -20.81 -10.03 -6.61
C LYS A 17 -21.09 -10.16 -8.10
N SER A 18 -20.05 -9.98 -8.91
CA SER A 18 -19.97 -10.64 -10.21
C SER A 18 -18.59 -11.30 -10.38
N SER A 19 -18.32 -12.30 -9.61
CA SER A 19 -17.44 -13.43 -9.96
C SER A 19 -17.53 -14.48 -8.86
N LYS A 20 -17.66 -15.73 -9.27
CA LYS A 20 -17.83 -16.88 -8.39
C LYS A 20 -16.51 -17.27 -7.72
N ARG A 21 -16.10 -16.55 -6.68
CA ARG A 21 -15.12 -17.05 -5.69
C ARG A 21 -15.40 -16.43 -4.33
N PRO A 22 -15.51 -17.21 -3.25
CA PRO A 22 -15.75 -16.68 -1.92
C PRO A 22 -14.46 -16.12 -1.33
N TRP A 23 -14.45 -14.83 -1.06
CA TRP A 23 -13.46 -14.23 -0.17
C TRP A 23 -13.81 -14.62 1.25
N ILE A 24 -12.83 -15.17 1.96
CA ILE A 24 -12.96 -15.53 3.36
C ILE A 24 -13.05 -14.24 4.16
N HIS A 25 -14.16 -14.06 4.84
CA HIS A 25 -14.31 -13.07 5.89
C HIS A 25 -13.24 -13.28 6.97
N LEU A 26 -12.19 -12.48 6.97
CA LEU A 26 -11.36 -12.26 8.15
C LEU A 26 -12.04 -11.19 9.01
N SER A 27 -13.17 -11.57 9.59
CA SER A 27 -13.79 -10.78 10.64
C SER A 27 -13.59 -11.49 11.97
N LYS A 28 -13.02 -10.73 12.91
CA LYS A 28 -13.11 -10.95 14.37
C LYS A 28 -12.27 -12.09 14.93
N ASN A 29 -11.35 -11.67 15.77
CA ASN A 29 -10.69 -12.37 16.88
C ASN A 29 -9.21 -12.71 16.67
N ILE A 30 -8.38 -11.67 16.71
CA ILE A 30 -7.01 -11.80 17.24
C ILE A 30 -6.71 -10.54 18.05
N PHE A 31 -7.25 -10.45 19.24
CA PHE A 31 -6.64 -9.78 20.38
C PHE A 31 -6.97 -10.58 21.63
N PRO A 32 -5.99 -11.12 22.37
CA PRO A 32 -6.24 -11.69 23.69
C PRO A 32 -6.33 -10.56 24.71
N THR A 33 -7.53 -10.27 25.19
CA THR A 33 -7.69 -9.53 26.44
C THR A 33 -7.30 -10.44 27.58
N ASN A 34 -6.23 -10.06 28.30
CA ASN A 34 -5.92 -10.63 29.61
C ASN A 34 -7.11 -10.46 30.55
N SER A 35 -7.72 -11.53 30.92
CA SER A 35 -8.54 -11.65 32.15
C SER A 35 -8.42 -13.07 32.69
N THR A 36 -7.68 -13.18 33.77
CA THR A 36 -7.56 -14.35 34.62
C THR A 36 -8.92 -14.68 35.24
N TYR A 37 -9.46 -15.84 34.89
CA TYR A 37 -10.43 -16.54 35.75
C TYR A 37 -9.99 -17.98 35.90
N LEU A 38 -9.60 -18.31 37.15
CA LEU A 38 -9.44 -19.67 37.63
C LEU A 38 -10.85 -20.31 37.76
N GLY A 39 -11.16 -21.25 36.90
CA GLY A 39 -12.31 -22.13 37.01
C GLY A 39 -11.84 -23.56 37.22
N ILE A 40 -11.90 -24.02 38.45
CA ILE A 40 -11.67 -25.42 38.82
C ILE A 40 -12.91 -26.20 38.41
N PHE A 41 -12.79 -27.07 37.42
CA PHE A 41 -13.75 -28.15 37.21
C PHE A 41 -13.10 -29.50 37.47
N GLY A 42 -13.66 -30.19 38.48
CA GLY A 42 -13.23 -31.52 38.85
C GLY A 42 -13.54 -32.56 37.77
N PHE A 43 -12.55 -33.34 37.41
CA PHE A 43 -12.72 -34.55 36.63
C PHE A 43 -12.58 -35.77 37.52
N GLU A 44 -13.60 -36.61 37.46
CA GLU A 44 -13.83 -37.73 38.31
C GLU A 44 -12.83 -38.89 38.21
N LYS A 45 -12.73 -39.63 39.30
CA LYS A 45 -11.86 -40.75 39.65
C LYS A 45 -11.74 -41.95 38.68
N LYS A 46 -12.31 -41.97 37.50
CA LYS A 46 -12.31 -43.18 36.63
C LYS A 46 -11.10 -43.34 35.71
N GLN A 47 -10.30 -42.33 35.50
CA GLN A 47 -9.11 -42.43 34.58
C GLN A 47 -7.82 -42.92 35.26
N LYS A 48 -7.71 -42.88 36.60
CA LYS A 48 -6.48 -43.33 37.29
C LYS A 48 -6.28 -44.86 37.29
N ILE A 49 -7.32 -45.65 37.05
CA ILE A 49 -7.21 -47.13 37.08
C ILE A 49 -6.68 -47.71 35.75
N LEU A 50 -6.88 -47.01 34.62
CA LEU A 50 -6.44 -47.51 33.32
C LEU A 50 -4.94 -47.32 33.09
N ILE A 51 -4.29 -46.30 33.67
CA ILE A 51 -2.90 -45.97 33.51
C ILE A 51 -1.98 -46.96 34.29
N ILE A 52 -2.43 -47.45 35.44
CA ILE A 52 -1.64 -48.33 36.31
C ILE A 52 -1.55 -49.78 35.75
N ARG A 53 -2.52 -50.24 34.95
CA ARG A 53 -2.48 -51.57 34.32
C ARG A 53 -1.62 -51.65 33.06
N ALA A 54 -1.33 -50.54 32.42
CA ALA A 54 -0.52 -50.51 31.19
C ALA A 54 1.00 -50.59 31.43
N ILE A 55 1.48 -50.30 32.64
CA ILE A 55 2.92 -50.22 32.97
C ILE A 55 3.54 -51.61 33.28
N ARG A 56 2.77 -52.71 33.30
CA ARG A 56 3.26 -54.03 33.66
C ARG A 56 3.54 -54.99 32.48
N GLN A 57 3.50 -54.53 31.24
CA GLN A 57 3.90 -55.34 30.10
C GLN A 57 5.30 -54.94 29.59
N PRO A 58 6.24 -55.86 29.42
CA PRO A 58 7.63 -55.55 29.09
C PRO A 58 7.84 -54.97 27.69
N ASP A 59 6.85 -55.00 26.81
CA ASP A 59 6.98 -54.45 25.43
C ASP A 59 6.55 -52.99 25.29
N PHE A 60 5.89 -52.42 26.32
CA PHE A 60 5.39 -51.04 26.26
C PHE A 60 6.50 -50.01 26.33
N GLY A 61 7.59 -50.29 27.01
CA GLY A 61 8.78 -49.41 27.07
C GLY A 61 9.49 -49.22 25.74
N ARG A 62 9.55 -50.24 24.89
CA ARG A 62 10.17 -50.19 23.56
C ARG A 62 9.29 -49.43 22.55
N ILE A 63 7.98 -49.58 22.65
CA ILE A 63 7.01 -48.82 21.80
C ILE A 63 6.98 -47.37 22.21
N PHE A 64 6.98 -47.08 23.52
CA PHE A 64 6.97 -45.70 24.02
C PHE A 64 8.26 -44.93 23.68
N LEU A 65 9.43 -45.59 23.78
CA LEU A 65 10.70 -44.99 23.36
C LEU A 65 10.75 -44.69 21.84
N LYS A 66 10.20 -45.61 21.02
CA LYS A 66 10.11 -45.37 19.55
C LYS A 66 9.11 -44.22 19.23
N PHE A 67 8.00 -44.14 19.94
CA PHE A 67 7.04 -43.01 19.77
C PHE A 67 7.63 -41.68 20.25
N MET A 68 8.34 -41.67 21.38
CA MET A 68 9.05 -40.48 21.87
C MET A 68 10.17 -40.04 20.92
N SER A 69 10.91 -40.98 20.33
CA SER A 69 11.92 -40.67 19.31
C SER A 69 11.33 -40.11 18.04
N VAL A 70 10.17 -40.60 17.59
CA VAL A 70 9.48 -40.07 16.40
C VAL A 70 8.90 -38.67 16.67
N ILE A 71 8.32 -38.45 17.85
CA ILE A 71 7.82 -37.10 18.25
C ILE A 71 9.01 -36.15 18.44
N PHE A 72 10.12 -36.56 19.01
CA PHE A 72 11.32 -35.71 19.14
C PHE A 72 11.97 -35.40 17.78
N PHE A 73 11.97 -36.35 16.84
CA PHE A 73 12.41 -36.11 15.45
C PHE A 73 11.42 -35.21 14.68
N LEU A 74 10.10 -35.33 14.87
CA LEU A 74 9.10 -34.44 14.31
C LEU A 74 9.19 -33.03 14.91
N MET A 75 9.43 -32.88 16.21
CA MET A 75 9.65 -31.60 16.86
C MET A 75 10.94 -30.90 16.42
N LEU A 76 12.00 -31.66 16.13
CA LEU A 76 13.24 -31.10 15.56
C LEU A 76 13.11 -30.66 14.11
N HIS A 77 12.17 -31.24 13.34
CA HIS A 77 11.89 -30.80 11.97
C HIS A 77 10.93 -29.59 11.89
N VAL A 78 10.14 -29.35 12.94
CA VAL A 78 9.25 -28.16 13.02
C VAL A 78 10.02 -26.93 13.56
N ALA A 79 11.09 -27.13 14.34
CA ALA A 79 11.94 -26.04 14.82
C ALA A 79 12.89 -25.46 13.75
N GLY A 80 12.99 -26.10 12.57
CA GLY A 80 13.85 -25.64 11.47
C GLY A 80 13.15 -24.80 10.41
N ALA A 81 11.84 -24.50 10.53
CA ALA A 81 11.06 -23.86 9.47
C ALA A 81 10.70 -22.37 9.71
N ASN A 82 11.26 -21.76 10.74
CA ASN A 82 11.17 -20.31 10.93
C ASN A 82 12.58 -19.67 10.80
N ALA A 83 13.28 -19.93 9.72
CA ALA A 83 14.18 -18.92 9.21
C ALA A 83 13.27 -17.78 8.69
N GLU A 84 13.07 -16.72 9.48
CA GLU A 84 12.68 -15.43 8.95
C GLU A 84 13.62 -15.16 7.80
N ASN A 85 13.12 -15.31 6.60
CA ASN A 85 13.79 -14.92 5.38
C ASN A 85 13.75 -13.38 5.40
N THR A 86 14.56 -12.76 6.27
CA THR A 86 14.75 -11.31 6.29
C THR A 86 15.55 -10.97 5.05
N ASN A 87 14.85 -10.94 3.90
CA ASN A 87 15.40 -10.39 2.69
C ASN A 87 15.77 -8.95 3.00
N GLY A 88 17.03 -8.61 2.90
CA GLY A 88 17.46 -7.24 3.00
C GLY A 88 16.88 -6.41 1.86
N VAL A 89 16.95 -5.10 1.99
CA VAL A 89 16.50 -4.17 0.95
C VAL A 89 17.69 -3.34 0.48
N GLY A 90 17.88 -3.33 -0.83
CA GLY A 90 18.79 -2.42 -1.51
C GLY A 90 18.07 -1.19 -2.02
N ILE A 91 18.78 -0.04 -2.07
CA ILE A 91 18.32 1.17 -2.74
C ILE A 91 19.37 1.67 -3.72
N LYS A 92 18.91 2.15 -4.89
CA LYS A 92 19.77 2.86 -5.84
C LYS A 92 18.99 3.99 -6.54
N LYS A 93 19.67 5.06 -6.88
CA LYS A 93 19.13 6.08 -7.78
C LYS A 93 19.04 5.53 -9.21
N LEU A 94 17.98 5.90 -9.92
CA LEU A 94 17.81 5.65 -11.34
C LEU A 94 18.01 6.95 -12.12
N GLU A 95 18.66 6.85 -13.27
CA GLU A 95 18.77 7.95 -14.22
C GLU A 95 17.51 8.00 -15.07
N VAL A 96 16.68 8.99 -14.85
CA VAL A 96 15.43 9.20 -15.57
C VAL A 96 15.39 10.63 -16.10
N VAL A 97 15.04 10.77 -17.37
CA VAL A 97 14.82 12.07 -18.02
C VAL A 97 13.31 12.34 -17.99
N ASN A 98 12.92 13.51 -17.45
CA ASN A 98 11.55 13.99 -17.48
C ASN A 98 11.09 14.20 -18.93
N PRO A 99 10.05 13.53 -19.42
CA PRO A 99 9.61 13.64 -20.81
C PRO A 99 8.99 15.00 -21.15
N ILE A 100 8.77 15.87 -20.16
CA ILE A 100 8.11 17.16 -20.35
C ILE A 100 9.11 18.28 -20.67
N ASP A 101 10.23 18.33 -19.95
CA ASP A 101 11.25 19.39 -20.05
C ASP A 101 12.65 18.86 -20.40
N HIS A 102 12.79 17.52 -20.51
CA HIS A 102 14.04 16.82 -20.79
C HIS A 102 15.14 16.99 -19.75
N LEU A 103 14.79 17.42 -18.52
CA LEU A 103 15.70 17.52 -17.40
C LEU A 103 15.75 16.21 -16.60
N PRO A 104 16.83 15.98 -15.82
CA PRO A 104 16.88 14.84 -14.90
C PRO A 104 15.72 14.86 -13.90
N MET A 105 15.13 13.69 -13.63
CA MET A 105 14.07 13.52 -12.65
C MET A 105 14.55 12.60 -11.52
N GLU A 106 14.42 13.06 -10.28
CA GLU A 106 14.79 12.26 -9.10
C GLU A 106 13.95 11.00 -8.99
N THR A 107 14.64 9.86 -9.01
CA THR A 107 14.01 8.54 -8.99
C THR A 107 14.86 7.57 -8.19
N VAL A 108 14.23 6.74 -7.37
CA VAL A 108 14.89 5.71 -6.57
C VAL A 108 14.21 4.36 -6.80
N ALA A 109 15.00 3.30 -6.85
CA ALA A 109 14.54 1.92 -6.81
C ALA A 109 14.86 1.29 -5.44
N PHE A 110 13.88 0.60 -4.86
CA PHE A 110 14.04 -0.33 -3.75
C PHE A 110 13.97 -1.74 -4.33
N PHE A 111 14.81 -2.65 -3.86
CA PHE A 111 14.86 -4.00 -4.41
C PHE A 111 15.27 -5.04 -3.36
N PRO A 112 14.82 -6.29 -3.51
CA PRO A 112 15.24 -7.39 -2.65
C PRO A 112 16.75 -7.61 -2.73
N SER A 113 17.42 -7.75 -1.59
CA SER A 113 18.85 -8.05 -1.53
C SER A 113 19.13 -9.23 -0.59
N SER A 114 20.22 -9.95 -0.84
CA SER A 114 20.73 -10.98 0.07
C SER A 114 21.48 -10.30 1.22
N GLY A 115 20.97 -10.38 2.42
CA GLY A 115 21.61 -9.81 3.61
C GLY A 115 20.68 -8.92 4.42
N ARG A 116 21.13 -8.48 5.58
CA ARG A 116 20.35 -7.57 6.42
C ARG A 116 20.42 -6.15 5.88
N SER A 117 19.27 -5.45 5.93
CA SER A 117 19.24 -4.02 5.65
C SER A 117 19.92 -3.25 6.79
N GLU A 118 20.74 -2.29 6.43
CA GLU A 118 21.19 -1.24 7.35
C GLU A 118 20.21 -0.07 7.29
N VAL A 119 20.13 0.70 8.36
CA VAL A 119 19.32 1.93 8.35
C VAL A 119 20.11 3.02 7.65
N THR A 120 19.56 3.52 6.54
CA THR A 120 20.12 4.68 5.82
C THR A 120 19.35 5.94 6.18
N SER A 121 20.04 6.97 6.67
CA SER A 121 19.47 8.29 6.91
C SER A 121 19.42 9.10 5.61
N ILE A 122 18.25 9.60 5.22
CA ILE A 122 18.04 10.43 4.03
C ILE A 122 17.14 11.61 4.41
N GLY A 123 17.72 12.78 4.58
CA GLY A 123 17.01 13.92 5.16
C GLY A 123 16.38 13.54 6.50
N PRO A 124 15.08 13.77 6.71
CA PRO A 124 14.41 13.43 7.96
C PRO A 124 14.03 11.95 8.08
N TYR A 125 14.25 11.14 7.03
CA TYR A 125 13.81 9.74 6.96
C TYR A 125 14.88 8.77 7.46
N GLN A 126 14.46 7.74 8.19
CA GLN A 126 15.25 6.58 8.60
C GLN A 126 14.74 5.36 7.81
N ILE A 127 15.50 4.95 6.79
CA ILE A 127 15.06 3.96 5.82
C ILE A 127 15.81 2.66 6.05
N ALA A 128 15.09 1.56 6.31
CA ALA A 128 15.68 0.24 6.49
C ALA A 128 16.11 -0.39 5.15
N ALA A 129 17.08 0.24 4.48
CA ALA A 129 17.61 -0.18 3.20
C ALA A 129 19.06 0.26 3.02
N SER A 130 19.87 -0.55 2.35
CA SER A 130 21.30 -0.34 2.14
C SER A 130 21.62 0.12 0.72
N ARG A 131 22.60 1.01 0.55
CA ARG A 131 23.00 1.54 -0.77
C ARG A 131 23.95 0.63 -1.56
N SER A 132 24.75 -0.15 -0.88
CA SER A 132 25.87 -0.90 -1.49
C SER A 132 25.64 -2.40 -1.37
N VAL A 133 24.49 -2.87 -1.82
CA VAL A 133 24.12 -4.29 -1.80
C VAL A 133 23.69 -4.75 -3.19
N SER A 134 23.93 -6.03 -3.47
CA SER A 134 23.50 -6.64 -4.72
C SER A 134 22.03 -7.04 -4.67
N ILE A 135 21.35 -6.93 -5.81
CA ILE A 135 20.00 -7.45 -5.97
C ILE A 135 20.03 -9.00 -5.91
N GLY A 136 18.98 -9.60 -5.36
CA GLY A 136 18.79 -11.04 -5.36
C GLY A 136 18.68 -11.62 -6.78
N SER A 137 18.89 -12.93 -6.93
CA SER A 137 19.02 -13.60 -8.24
C SER A 137 17.70 -13.90 -8.96
N ASN A 138 16.55 -13.62 -8.34
CA ASN A 138 15.24 -13.95 -8.90
C ASN A 138 14.75 -12.90 -9.92
N LEU A 139 13.67 -13.24 -10.63
CA LEU A 139 12.81 -12.27 -11.31
C LEU A 139 11.76 -11.76 -10.31
N TYR A 140 11.61 -10.45 -10.25
CA TYR A 140 10.72 -9.76 -9.32
C TYR A 140 9.66 -8.94 -10.04
N PRO A 141 8.40 -8.95 -9.61
CA PRO A 141 7.42 -7.99 -10.05
C PRO A 141 7.86 -6.57 -9.69
N LEU A 142 7.38 -5.58 -10.45
CA LEU A 142 7.73 -4.17 -10.26
C LEU A 142 6.51 -3.34 -9.89
N ILE A 143 6.64 -2.49 -8.87
CA ILE A 143 5.64 -1.51 -8.48
C ILE A 143 6.19 -0.10 -8.72
N LEU A 144 5.42 0.71 -9.44
CA LEU A 144 5.69 2.14 -9.59
C LEU A 144 4.99 2.92 -8.50
N LEU A 145 5.66 3.85 -7.84
CA LEU A 145 5.11 4.62 -6.74
C LEU A 145 5.08 6.12 -7.07
N SER A 146 3.90 6.74 -6.93
CA SER A 146 3.64 8.16 -7.16
C SER A 146 3.10 8.83 -5.90
N HIS A 147 3.83 9.82 -5.39
CA HIS A 147 3.46 10.58 -4.19
C HIS A 147 2.30 11.56 -4.44
N GLY A 148 1.71 12.10 -3.36
CA GLY A 148 0.72 13.19 -3.38
C GLY A 148 1.31 14.53 -3.80
N ASN A 149 0.49 15.60 -3.78
CA ASN A 149 0.99 16.95 -4.02
C ASN A 149 2.09 17.28 -3.01
N MET A 150 3.11 18.02 -3.45
CA MET A 150 4.23 18.49 -2.64
C MET A 150 5.04 17.37 -1.94
N GLY A 151 4.87 16.11 -2.33
CA GLY A 151 5.58 14.98 -1.75
C GLY A 151 6.96 14.75 -2.34
N SER A 152 7.51 13.55 -2.14
CA SER A 152 8.80 13.09 -2.68
C SER A 152 8.82 11.58 -2.86
N MET A 153 9.85 11.08 -3.54
CA MET A 153 10.12 9.65 -3.67
C MET A 153 10.34 8.92 -2.33
N TRP A 154 10.47 9.66 -1.24
CA TRP A 154 10.72 9.10 0.10
C TRP A 154 9.47 9.05 0.99
N GLY A 155 8.38 9.73 0.60
CA GLY A 155 7.20 9.88 1.45
C GLY A 155 6.48 8.58 1.82
N HIS A 156 6.75 7.49 1.11
CA HIS A 156 6.20 6.14 1.33
C HIS A 156 7.31 5.09 1.39
N HIS A 157 8.47 5.46 1.96
CA HIS A 157 9.65 4.60 2.02
C HIS A 157 9.41 3.30 2.81
N ASP A 158 8.59 3.33 3.84
CA ASP A 158 8.25 2.16 4.65
C ASP A 158 7.48 1.12 3.84
N LEU A 159 6.48 1.56 3.07
CA LEU A 159 5.72 0.70 2.16
C LEU A 159 6.61 0.17 1.02
N ALA A 160 7.47 1.02 0.44
CA ALA A 160 8.42 0.59 -0.58
C ALA A 160 9.41 -0.45 -0.03
N THR A 161 9.88 -0.26 1.21
CA THR A 161 10.75 -1.21 1.91
C THR A 161 10.02 -2.52 2.21
N ALA A 162 8.77 -2.46 2.70
CA ALA A 162 7.97 -3.64 3.00
C ALA A 162 7.71 -4.48 1.73
N LEU A 163 7.34 -3.86 0.61
CA LEU A 163 7.18 -4.53 -0.67
C LEU A 163 8.50 -5.15 -1.17
N ALA A 164 9.62 -4.45 -1.01
CA ALA A 164 10.91 -4.98 -1.41
C ALA A 164 11.32 -6.19 -0.56
N GLN A 165 11.03 -6.21 0.73
CA GLN A 165 11.21 -7.39 1.60
C GLN A 165 10.36 -8.58 1.17
N GLN A 166 9.20 -8.33 0.58
CA GLN A 166 8.29 -9.36 0.04
C GLN A 166 8.61 -9.77 -1.40
N GLY A 167 9.72 -9.30 -1.96
CA GLY A 167 10.17 -9.75 -3.28
C GLY A 167 9.69 -8.88 -4.44
N TYR A 168 9.42 -7.60 -4.22
CA TYR A 168 9.09 -6.65 -5.27
C TYR A 168 10.25 -5.69 -5.55
N ILE A 169 10.40 -5.23 -6.76
CA ILE A 169 11.16 -4.03 -7.07
C ILE A 169 10.18 -2.86 -7.03
N VAL A 170 10.51 -1.80 -6.27
CA VAL A 170 9.65 -0.60 -6.18
C VAL A 170 10.40 0.60 -6.72
N VAL A 171 9.84 1.27 -7.71
CA VAL A 171 10.41 2.48 -8.33
C VAL A 171 9.57 3.68 -7.94
N SER A 172 10.15 4.58 -7.14
CA SER A 172 9.50 5.79 -6.65
C SER A 172 10.13 7.03 -7.26
N VAL A 173 9.29 7.99 -7.65
CA VAL A 173 9.71 9.24 -8.32
C VAL A 173 9.43 10.47 -7.46
N THR A 174 10.22 11.54 -7.65
CA THR A 174 9.87 12.90 -7.21
C THR A 174 9.40 13.68 -8.43
N HIS A 175 8.13 14.07 -8.48
CA HIS A 175 7.53 14.72 -9.64
C HIS A 175 8.03 16.16 -9.80
N PRO A 176 8.70 16.54 -10.90
CA PRO A 176 9.13 17.92 -11.14
C PRO A 176 7.96 18.91 -11.15
N GLY A 177 8.12 20.01 -10.45
CA GLY A 177 7.13 21.08 -10.38
C GLY A 177 5.94 20.81 -9.46
N ASP A 178 5.87 19.62 -8.83
CA ASP A 178 4.88 19.28 -7.82
C ASP A 178 5.49 18.36 -6.76
N ASN A 179 6.43 18.90 -6.01
CA ASN A 179 7.14 18.24 -4.93
C ASN A 179 7.46 19.24 -3.80
N PHE A 180 8.03 18.74 -2.71
CA PHE A 180 8.33 19.54 -1.52
C PHE A 180 9.32 20.69 -1.74
N GLN A 181 10.14 20.64 -2.78
CA GLN A 181 11.08 21.72 -3.14
C GLN A 181 10.48 22.73 -4.12
N ASN A 182 9.57 22.27 -4.98
CA ASN A 182 8.97 23.08 -6.02
C ASN A 182 7.55 22.60 -6.32
N SER A 183 6.55 23.39 -5.95
CA SER A 183 5.13 23.16 -6.21
C SER A 183 4.55 24.09 -7.27
N SER A 184 5.38 24.80 -8.04
CA SER A 184 4.98 25.86 -8.97
C SER A 184 4.05 25.39 -10.10
N LEU A 185 4.05 24.09 -10.43
CA LEU A 185 3.20 23.50 -11.46
C LEU A 185 1.97 22.75 -10.87
N MET A 186 1.80 22.71 -9.54
CA MET A 186 0.64 22.11 -8.91
C MET A 186 -0.66 22.72 -9.47
N GLY A 187 -1.70 21.91 -9.71
CA GLY A 187 -2.96 22.36 -10.29
C GLY A 187 -2.86 22.80 -11.76
N SER A 188 -1.97 22.21 -12.53
CA SER A 188 -1.81 22.48 -13.96
C SER A 188 -1.85 21.22 -14.81
N THR A 189 -2.00 21.37 -16.14
CA THR A 189 -1.89 20.24 -17.08
C THR A 189 -0.51 19.61 -17.08
N SER A 190 0.56 20.37 -16.77
CA SER A 190 1.90 19.82 -16.56
C SER A 190 1.98 18.77 -15.47
N THR A 191 1.18 18.91 -14.40
CA THR A 191 1.13 17.89 -13.34
C THR A 191 0.09 16.82 -13.63
N ILE A 192 -1.13 17.19 -13.99
CA ILE A 192 -2.22 16.23 -14.18
C ILE A 192 -1.90 15.25 -15.31
N TYR A 193 -1.42 15.72 -16.45
CA TYR A 193 -1.09 14.89 -17.61
C TYR A 193 0.40 14.52 -17.71
N GLY A 194 1.28 15.31 -17.07
CA GLY A 194 2.71 15.06 -17.09
C GLY A 194 3.15 13.94 -16.15
N ARG A 195 2.55 13.82 -14.94
CA ARG A 195 2.89 12.77 -13.97
C ARG A 195 2.73 11.35 -14.53
N PRO A 196 1.66 10.99 -15.27
CA PRO A 196 1.57 9.68 -15.94
C PRO A 196 2.74 9.42 -16.90
N LEU A 197 3.15 10.42 -17.69
CA LEU A 197 4.29 10.30 -18.60
C LEU A 197 5.62 10.12 -17.85
N GLN A 198 5.78 10.81 -16.70
CA GLN A 198 6.95 10.68 -15.84
C GLN A 198 7.06 9.27 -15.22
N ILE A 199 5.95 8.68 -14.80
CA ILE A 199 5.89 7.29 -14.32
C ILE A 199 6.25 6.32 -15.45
N SER A 200 5.70 6.50 -16.65
CA SER A 200 6.03 5.68 -17.81
C SER A 200 7.51 5.79 -18.22
N ALA A 201 8.11 6.98 -18.06
CA ALA A 201 9.54 7.18 -18.27
C ALA A 201 10.40 6.47 -17.21
N ALA A 202 9.99 6.53 -15.93
CA ALA A 202 10.67 5.82 -14.84
C ALA A 202 10.61 4.30 -15.04
N LEU A 203 9.46 3.75 -15.45
CA LEU A 203 9.32 2.35 -15.84
C LEU A 203 10.28 1.99 -16.96
N SER A 204 10.32 2.81 -18.02
CA SER A 204 11.17 2.56 -19.18
C SER A 204 12.66 2.61 -18.83
N ALA A 205 13.05 3.49 -17.90
CA ALA A 205 14.40 3.56 -17.36
C ALA A 205 14.76 2.31 -16.54
N ALA A 206 13.87 1.88 -15.63
CA ALA A 206 14.08 0.67 -14.83
C ALA A 206 14.26 -0.58 -15.72
N LEU A 207 13.46 -0.70 -16.78
CA LEU A 207 13.54 -1.80 -17.76
C LEU A 207 14.81 -1.78 -18.63
N LYS A 208 15.60 -0.71 -18.57
CA LYS A 208 16.88 -0.55 -19.27
C LYS A 208 18.07 -0.43 -18.32
N ASP A 209 17.84 -0.31 -17.03
CA ASP A 209 18.90 -0.17 -16.03
C ASP A 209 19.81 -1.40 -16.03
N SER A 210 21.11 -1.19 -16.02
CA SER A 210 22.11 -2.28 -16.14
C SER A 210 22.09 -3.28 -14.98
N VAL A 211 21.50 -2.89 -13.83
CA VAL A 211 21.40 -3.75 -12.64
C VAL A 211 20.02 -4.38 -12.54
N LEU A 212 18.95 -3.60 -12.76
CA LEU A 212 17.58 -4.04 -12.49
C LEU A 212 16.93 -4.80 -13.64
N ALA A 213 17.26 -4.46 -14.91
CA ALA A 213 16.51 -4.93 -16.07
C ALA A 213 16.42 -6.45 -16.20
N SER A 214 17.49 -7.18 -15.84
CA SER A 214 17.53 -8.65 -15.86
C SER A 214 16.76 -9.30 -14.69
N HIS A 215 16.33 -8.52 -13.72
CA HIS A 215 15.60 -8.97 -12.52
C HIS A 215 14.14 -8.52 -12.48
N ILE A 216 13.67 -7.77 -13.49
CA ILE A 216 12.28 -7.32 -13.56
C ILE A 216 11.43 -8.29 -14.36
N ASP A 217 10.36 -8.80 -13.74
CA ASP A 217 9.29 -9.50 -14.44
C ASP A 217 8.39 -8.49 -15.16
N LYS A 218 8.54 -8.41 -16.49
CA LYS A 218 7.87 -7.42 -17.35
C LYS A 218 6.36 -7.65 -17.46
N ASP A 219 5.88 -8.83 -17.11
CA ASP A 219 4.46 -9.18 -17.13
C ASP A 219 3.74 -8.86 -15.82
N ARG A 220 4.49 -8.54 -14.75
CA ARG A 220 3.99 -8.28 -13.40
C ARG A 220 4.37 -6.88 -12.94
N ILE A 221 3.74 -5.87 -13.55
CA ILE A 221 3.97 -4.46 -13.25
C ILE A 221 2.70 -3.87 -12.63
N GLY A 222 2.83 -3.30 -11.44
CA GLY A 222 1.77 -2.61 -10.71
C GLY A 222 2.10 -1.15 -10.44
N PHE A 223 1.11 -0.47 -9.90
CA PHE A 223 1.20 0.94 -9.54
C PHE A 223 0.62 1.19 -8.16
N LEU A 224 1.24 2.08 -7.41
CA LEU A 224 0.75 2.59 -6.14
C LEU A 224 0.79 4.12 -6.15
N GLY A 225 -0.34 4.76 -5.85
CA GLY A 225 -0.43 6.22 -5.83
C GLY A 225 -1.16 6.76 -4.62
N PHE A 226 -0.61 7.81 -4.01
CA PHE A 226 -1.22 8.52 -2.90
C PHE A 226 -1.78 9.87 -3.33
N SER A 227 -3.00 10.22 -2.91
CA SER A 227 -3.61 11.54 -3.13
C SER A 227 -3.61 11.93 -4.63
N ALA A 228 -2.89 12.96 -5.05
CA ALA A 228 -2.68 13.31 -6.47
C ALA A 228 -1.98 12.19 -7.26
N GLY A 229 -1.18 11.34 -6.60
CA GLY A 229 -0.66 10.10 -7.19
C GLY A 229 -1.78 9.12 -7.55
N GLY A 230 -2.91 9.15 -6.86
CA GLY A 230 -4.12 8.41 -7.22
C GLY A 230 -4.69 8.88 -8.56
N THR A 231 -4.77 10.20 -8.80
CA THR A 231 -5.12 10.77 -10.13
C THR A 231 -4.19 10.24 -11.22
N THR A 232 -2.88 10.23 -10.92
CA THR A 232 -1.85 9.69 -11.83
C THR A 232 -2.15 8.22 -12.18
N GLY A 233 -2.46 7.40 -11.18
CA GLY A 233 -2.81 5.99 -11.36
C GLY A 233 -4.07 5.78 -12.19
N LEU A 234 -5.11 6.57 -11.95
CA LEU A 234 -6.36 6.49 -12.71
C LEU A 234 -6.13 6.81 -14.20
N ILE A 235 -5.30 7.81 -14.52
CA ILE A 235 -4.94 8.13 -15.92
C ILE A 235 -4.12 7.00 -16.54
N LEU A 236 -3.14 6.47 -15.82
CA LEU A 236 -2.33 5.33 -16.28
C LEU A 236 -3.18 4.09 -16.54
N ALA A 237 -4.24 3.88 -15.77
CA ALA A 237 -5.22 2.80 -15.95
C ALA A 237 -6.20 3.03 -17.12
N GLY A 238 -6.14 4.20 -17.78
CA GLY A 238 -7.01 4.56 -18.92
C GLY A 238 -8.13 5.56 -18.57
N GLY A 239 -8.21 6.01 -17.33
CA GLY A 239 -9.18 7.03 -16.91
C GLY A 239 -8.96 8.38 -17.61
N LYS A 240 -10.06 9.05 -17.95
CA LYS A 240 -10.06 10.34 -18.65
C LYS A 240 -10.66 11.42 -17.74
N PRO A 241 -9.84 12.31 -17.14
CA PRO A 241 -10.37 13.38 -16.31
C PRO A 241 -11.06 14.44 -17.15
N THR A 242 -12.09 15.07 -16.57
CA THR A 242 -12.78 16.24 -17.10
C THR A 242 -12.35 17.45 -16.26
N LEU A 243 -11.42 18.25 -16.77
CA LEU A 243 -10.76 19.29 -15.97
C LEU A 243 -11.73 20.37 -15.45
N THR A 244 -12.79 20.71 -16.20
CA THR A 244 -13.83 21.66 -15.78
C THR A 244 -14.61 21.17 -14.55
N ARG A 245 -14.63 19.85 -14.30
CA ARG A 245 -15.36 19.29 -13.17
C ARG A 245 -14.80 19.73 -11.81
N LEU A 246 -13.53 20.10 -11.73
CA LEU A 246 -12.98 20.66 -10.49
C LEU A 246 -13.65 22.00 -10.13
N ALA A 247 -13.83 22.87 -11.09
CA ALA A 247 -14.53 24.14 -10.87
C ALA A 247 -16.01 23.93 -10.50
N GLU A 248 -16.69 22.97 -11.15
CA GLU A 248 -18.07 22.57 -10.81
C GLU A 248 -18.18 21.99 -9.39
N TYR A 249 -17.19 21.17 -8.99
CA TYR A 249 -17.09 20.63 -7.63
C TYR A 249 -16.94 21.78 -6.62
N CYS A 250 -15.99 22.68 -6.85
CA CYS A 250 -15.71 23.79 -5.95
C CYS A 250 -16.87 24.80 -5.83
N ALA A 251 -17.64 24.99 -6.90
CA ALA A 251 -18.85 25.78 -6.84
C ALA A 251 -19.91 25.18 -5.90
N LYS A 252 -19.97 23.86 -5.78
CA LYS A 252 -20.88 23.12 -4.89
C LYS A 252 -20.31 22.89 -3.48
N ARG A 253 -19.01 22.99 -3.32
CA ARG A 253 -18.26 22.74 -2.07
C ARG A 253 -17.33 23.91 -1.72
N PRO A 254 -17.86 25.12 -1.53
CA PRO A 254 -17.04 26.34 -1.35
C PRO A 254 -16.17 26.29 -0.08
N ASN A 255 -16.48 25.40 0.85
CA ASN A 255 -15.75 25.23 2.11
C ASN A 255 -14.68 24.12 2.03
N ASP A 256 -14.53 23.43 0.92
CA ASP A 256 -13.46 22.48 0.68
C ASP A 256 -12.20 23.25 0.24
N HIS A 257 -11.50 23.82 1.22
CA HIS A 257 -10.37 24.71 0.96
C HIS A 257 -9.16 23.98 0.40
N HIS A 258 -8.97 22.69 0.73
CA HIS A 258 -7.82 21.90 0.29
C HIS A 258 -7.89 21.56 -1.20
N VAL A 259 -9.05 21.15 -1.68
CA VAL A 259 -9.25 20.83 -3.12
C VAL A 259 -9.46 22.11 -3.93
N CYS A 260 -10.03 23.16 -3.33
CA CYS A 260 -10.58 24.32 -4.04
C CYS A 260 -9.73 25.60 -3.86
N GLU A 261 -8.45 25.49 -3.51
CA GLU A 261 -7.57 26.65 -3.27
C GLU A 261 -7.62 27.67 -4.41
N ALA A 262 -7.51 27.26 -5.66
CA ALA A 262 -7.62 28.13 -6.84
C ALA A 262 -9.05 28.21 -7.40
N LYS A 263 -10.10 28.08 -6.56
CA LYS A 263 -11.51 27.99 -6.97
C LYS A 263 -11.74 26.87 -8.01
N GLY A 264 -10.94 25.83 -7.97
CA GLY A 264 -11.00 24.71 -8.89
C GLY A 264 -10.51 25.01 -10.31
N HIS A 265 -9.81 26.12 -10.53
CA HIS A 265 -9.24 26.42 -11.83
C HIS A 265 -7.94 25.66 -12.06
N ILE A 266 -7.93 24.79 -13.08
CA ILE A 266 -6.73 24.11 -13.55
C ILE A 266 -6.06 24.95 -14.63
N ARG A 267 -4.78 25.22 -14.46
CA ARG A 267 -3.97 26.00 -15.44
C ARG A 267 -3.64 25.15 -16.65
N LEU A 268 -4.08 25.56 -17.83
CA LEU A 268 -3.78 24.89 -19.11
C LEU A 268 -2.44 25.36 -19.66
N ASN A 269 -1.35 25.12 -18.94
CA ASN A 269 0.00 25.57 -19.29
C ASN A 269 0.71 24.68 -20.32
N ARG A 270 0.18 23.48 -20.59
CA ARG A 270 0.69 22.52 -21.58
C ARG A 270 -0.50 21.93 -22.35
N PRO A 271 -1.07 22.68 -23.30
CA PRO A 271 -2.30 22.28 -24.01
C PRO A 271 -2.08 21.05 -24.94
N GLU A 272 -0.83 20.75 -25.31
CA GLU A 272 -0.47 19.58 -26.11
C GLU A 272 -0.51 18.26 -25.31
N LEU A 273 -0.51 18.32 -23.97
CA LEU A 273 -0.58 17.12 -23.16
C LEU A 273 -2.04 16.62 -23.05
N SER A 274 -2.17 15.32 -23.02
CA SER A 274 -3.45 14.63 -22.87
C SER A 274 -3.31 13.43 -21.92
N PRO A 275 -4.41 12.91 -21.34
CA PRO A 275 -4.36 11.73 -20.50
C PRO A 275 -3.83 10.53 -21.29
N THR A 276 -2.75 9.92 -20.81
CA THR A 276 -2.04 8.83 -21.49
C THR A 276 -1.97 7.61 -20.56
N ALA A 277 -2.60 6.52 -20.98
CA ALA A 277 -2.53 5.23 -20.29
C ALA A 277 -1.20 4.52 -20.60
N ASP A 278 -0.78 3.65 -19.66
CA ASP A 278 0.35 2.77 -19.88
C ASP A 278 -0.10 1.30 -19.72
N PRO A 279 -0.30 0.56 -20.82
CA PRO A 279 -0.84 -0.80 -20.76
C PRO A 279 0.12 -1.84 -20.16
N ARG A 280 1.37 -1.45 -19.88
CA ARG A 280 2.33 -2.31 -19.18
C ARG A 280 1.94 -2.48 -17.70
N ILE A 281 1.21 -1.50 -17.12
CA ILE A 281 0.78 -1.51 -15.72
C ILE A 281 -0.55 -2.25 -15.62
N ARG A 282 -0.60 -3.32 -14.83
CA ARG A 282 -1.72 -4.27 -14.85
C ARG A 282 -2.59 -4.26 -13.59
N SER A 283 -2.13 -3.63 -12.50
CA SER A 283 -2.85 -3.60 -11.22
C SER A 283 -2.50 -2.32 -10.47
N PHE A 284 -3.48 -1.75 -9.74
CA PHE A 284 -3.36 -0.43 -9.15
C PHE A 284 -3.82 -0.42 -7.70
N VAL A 285 -3.03 0.20 -6.83
CA VAL A 285 -3.39 0.51 -5.44
C VAL A 285 -3.42 2.03 -5.28
N LEU A 286 -4.50 2.55 -4.73
CA LEU A 286 -4.71 3.98 -4.55
C LEU A 286 -4.97 4.28 -3.07
N LEU A 287 -4.12 5.12 -2.49
CA LEU A 287 -4.22 5.57 -1.10
C LEU A 287 -4.82 6.98 -1.08
N ALA A 288 -5.98 7.15 -0.47
CA ALA A 288 -6.70 8.43 -0.39
C ALA A 288 -6.69 9.22 -1.72
N PRO A 289 -7.17 8.64 -2.85
CA PRO A 289 -6.97 9.21 -4.18
C PRO A 289 -7.77 10.49 -4.41
N LEU A 290 -7.15 11.51 -5.03
CA LEU A 290 -7.87 12.65 -5.60
C LEU A 290 -8.56 12.21 -6.89
N SER A 291 -9.88 12.17 -6.92
CA SER A 291 -10.66 11.65 -8.05
C SER A 291 -11.86 12.49 -8.47
N VAL A 292 -12.15 13.60 -7.80
CA VAL A 292 -13.30 14.46 -8.13
C VAL A 292 -13.33 14.99 -9.56
N ILE A 293 -12.19 14.99 -10.25
CA ILE A 293 -12.08 15.42 -11.65
C ILE A 293 -12.51 14.34 -12.66
N PHE A 294 -12.85 13.13 -12.20
CA PHE A 294 -13.35 12.07 -13.09
C PHE A 294 -14.87 11.96 -13.01
N THR A 295 -15.50 11.77 -14.17
CA THR A 295 -16.90 11.36 -14.25
C THR A 295 -16.99 9.84 -14.32
N PRO A 296 -18.15 9.22 -14.04
CA PRO A 296 -18.34 7.79 -14.24
C PRO A 296 -17.98 7.33 -15.67
N GLU A 297 -18.31 8.12 -16.69
CA GLU A 297 -18.00 7.85 -18.09
C GLU A 297 -16.48 7.92 -18.34
N GLY A 298 -15.80 8.89 -17.72
CA GLY A 298 -14.34 9.01 -17.79
C GLY A 298 -13.60 7.86 -17.13
N LEU A 299 -14.23 7.12 -16.21
CA LEU A 299 -13.67 5.96 -15.53
C LEU A 299 -13.98 4.63 -16.24
N GLN A 300 -14.96 4.57 -17.15
CA GLN A 300 -15.34 3.34 -17.86
C GLN A 300 -14.21 2.61 -18.60
N PRO A 301 -13.17 3.29 -19.14
CA PRO A 301 -12.05 2.62 -19.77
C PRO A 301 -11.18 1.80 -18.81
N ILE A 302 -11.26 2.04 -17.51
CA ILE A 302 -10.45 1.32 -16.51
C ILE A 302 -10.99 -0.10 -16.39
N LYS A 303 -10.13 -1.10 -16.66
CA LYS A 303 -10.47 -2.54 -16.57
C LYS A 303 -9.50 -3.29 -15.65
N ALA A 304 -8.38 -2.66 -15.33
CA ALA A 304 -7.40 -3.24 -14.43
C ALA A 304 -7.96 -3.34 -12.99
N PRO A 305 -7.53 -4.33 -12.21
CA PRO A 305 -7.85 -4.43 -10.79
C PRO A 305 -7.43 -3.17 -10.03
N LEU A 306 -8.34 -2.66 -9.20
CA LEU A 306 -8.11 -1.49 -8.33
C LEU A 306 -8.36 -1.86 -6.87
N LEU A 307 -7.43 -1.52 -5.98
CA LEU A 307 -7.62 -1.51 -4.54
C LEU A 307 -7.49 -0.08 -4.03
N ILE A 308 -8.47 0.40 -3.27
CA ILE A 308 -8.53 1.77 -2.76
C ILE A 308 -8.54 1.73 -1.25
N PHE A 309 -7.68 2.52 -0.61
CA PHE A 309 -7.72 2.81 0.82
C PHE A 309 -8.13 4.25 1.05
N VAL A 310 -8.92 4.51 2.08
CA VAL A 310 -9.30 5.85 2.51
C VAL A 310 -9.53 5.89 4.01
N GLY A 311 -9.18 7.01 4.66
CA GLY A 311 -9.60 7.30 6.03
C GLY A 311 -11.01 7.88 6.04
N ASP A 312 -11.87 7.43 6.97
CA ASP A 312 -13.24 7.99 7.07
C ASP A 312 -13.26 9.42 7.64
N LYS A 313 -12.11 9.90 8.10
CA LYS A 313 -11.88 11.26 8.61
C LYS A 313 -10.83 12.02 7.80
N ASP A 314 -10.71 11.67 6.52
CA ASP A 314 -9.84 12.40 5.61
C ASP A 314 -10.30 13.87 5.52
N GLU A 315 -9.43 14.77 5.98
CA GLU A 315 -9.68 16.22 6.06
C GLU A 315 -9.25 16.98 4.80
N GLU A 316 -8.37 16.35 4.00
CA GLU A 316 -7.85 16.94 2.76
C GLU A 316 -8.77 16.65 1.57
N LEU A 317 -9.30 15.41 1.50
CA LEU A 317 -10.14 14.96 0.40
C LEU A 317 -11.39 14.30 0.95
N SER A 318 -12.57 14.88 0.71
CA SER A 318 -13.86 14.26 1.08
C SER A 318 -13.88 12.78 0.67
N PRO A 319 -13.98 11.83 1.61
CA PRO A 319 -14.04 10.40 1.27
C PRO A 319 -15.20 10.06 0.34
N ASP A 320 -16.37 10.66 0.58
CA ASP A 320 -17.58 10.43 -0.20
C ASP A 320 -17.46 10.90 -1.66
N ASP A 321 -16.84 12.07 -1.87
CA ASP A 321 -16.72 12.68 -3.20
C ASP A 321 -15.51 12.12 -3.99
N ASN A 322 -14.56 11.48 -3.31
CA ASN A 322 -13.34 10.92 -3.91
C ASN A 322 -13.37 9.38 -3.88
N ALA A 323 -12.78 8.75 -2.88
CA ALA A 323 -12.52 7.31 -2.83
C ALA A 323 -13.80 6.46 -2.91
N ILE A 324 -14.86 6.85 -2.20
CA ILE A 324 -16.13 6.10 -2.17
C ILE A 324 -16.87 6.24 -3.52
N ALA A 325 -16.94 7.46 -4.07
CA ALA A 325 -17.53 7.65 -5.40
C ALA A 325 -16.74 6.94 -6.51
N LEU A 326 -15.41 6.95 -6.41
CA LEU A 326 -14.52 6.25 -7.32
C LEU A 326 -14.75 4.73 -7.27
N ALA A 327 -14.79 4.13 -6.08
CA ALA A 327 -15.01 2.70 -5.91
C ALA A 327 -16.35 2.25 -6.50
N LYS A 328 -17.41 3.05 -6.28
CA LYS A 328 -18.74 2.79 -6.88
C LYS A 328 -18.74 2.83 -8.42
N SER A 329 -17.88 3.69 -9.01
CA SER A 329 -17.82 3.89 -10.45
C SER A 329 -16.92 2.89 -11.19
N THR A 330 -16.00 2.22 -10.47
CA THR A 330 -14.97 1.33 -11.05
C THR A 330 -15.08 -0.12 -10.56
N GLU A 331 -16.02 -0.42 -9.67
CA GLU A 331 -16.13 -1.74 -9.01
C GLU A 331 -14.83 -2.13 -8.26
N ALA A 332 -14.07 -1.14 -7.80
CA ALA A 332 -12.82 -1.35 -7.08
C ALA A 332 -13.06 -1.93 -5.67
N TRP A 333 -12.08 -2.68 -5.18
CA TRP A 333 -12.05 -3.03 -3.76
C TRP A 333 -11.77 -1.78 -2.92
N LEU A 334 -12.63 -1.51 -1.94
CA LEU A 334 -12.51 -0.35 -1.06
C LEU A 334 -12.26 -0.78 0.38
N GLN A 335 -11.22 -0.23 0.98
CA GLN A 335 -10.88 -0.36 2.40
C GLN A 335 -11.01 1.00 3.08
N VAL A 336 -11.96 1.13 3.99
CA VAL A 336 -12.13 2.32 4.82
C VAL A 336 -11.43 2.11 6.15
N ILE A 337 -10.50 2.99 6.49
CA ILE A 337 -9.77 2.94 7.76
C ILE A 337 -10.48 3.84 8.77
N PRO A 338 -11.13 3.27 9.80
CA PRO A 338 -11.88 4.05 10.76
C PRO A 338 -11.01 5.06 11.50
N ASN A 339 -11.50 6.29 11.64
CA ASN A 339 -10.89 7.42 12.34
C ASN A 339 -9.55 7.90 11.76
N ALA A 340 -9.09 7.36 10.62
CA ALA A 340 -7.87 7.79 9.94
C ALA A 340 -8.08 9.08 9.14
N GLY A 341 -7.07 9.94 9.11
CA GLY A 341 -7.00 11.14 8.27
C GLY A 341 -6.23 10.89 6.96
N HIS A 342 -6.05 11.96 6.18
CA HIS A 342 -5.34 11.91 4.90
C HIS A 342 -3.88 11.46 5.06
N PHE A 343 -3.17 12.13 5.96
CA PHE A 343 -1.73 11.91 6.16
C PHE A 343 -1.39 10.63 6.93
N THR A 344 -2.41 9.90 7.43
CA THR A 344 -2.20 8.56 7.99
C THR A 344 -1.57 7.59 6.98
N PHE A 345 -1.71 7.83 5.68
CA PHE A 345 -1.10 7.02 4.61
C PHE A 345 0.34 7.41 4.23
N LEU A 346 0.91 8.46 4.82
CA LEU A 346 2.34 8.76 4.72
C LEU A 346 3.13 7.83 5.66
N SER A 347 4.39 7.56 5.30
CA SER A 347 5.29 6.78 6.17
C SER A 347 5.25 7.28 7.63
N PRO A 348 5.32 6.37 8.61
CA PRO A 348 5.40 6.76 10.01
C PRO A 348 6.52 7.78 10.25
N CYS A 349 6.20 8.85 10.96
CA CYS A 349 7.12 9.94 11.18
C CYS A 349 8.27 9.57 12.12
N SER A 350 9.48 9.97 11.77
CA SER A 350 10.63 9.95 12.69
C SER A 350 10.42 10.97 13.83
N PRO A 351 11.13 10.85 14.96
CA PRO A 351 11.09 11.85 16.02
C PRO A 351 11.41 13.27 15.53
N ASP A 352 12.28 13.39 14.52
CA ASP A 352 12.62 14.67 13.90
C ASP A 352 11.46 15.25 13.11
N MET A 353 10.78 14.44 12.28
CA MET A 353 9.60 14.85 11.55
C MET A 353 8.45 15.27 12.47
N ASN A 354 8.21 14.53 13.55
CA ASN A 354 7.19 14.89 14.55
C ASN A 354 7.43 16.31 15.13
N ARG A 355 8.69 16.72 15.23
CA ARG A 355 9.07 18.05 15.74
C ARG A 355 9.02 19.13 14.67
N THR A 356 9.43 18.83 13.43
CA THR A 356 9.64 19.81 12.36
C THR A 356 8.46 19.92 11.40
N MET A 357 7.62 18.88 11.31
CA MET A 357 6.47 18.77 10.41
C MET A 357 5.22 18.21 11.15
N PRO A 358 4.80 18.86 12.26
CA PRO A 358 3.74 18.33 13.12
C PRO A 358 2.43 18.09 12.35
N ASP A 359 2.08 18.94 11.38
CA ASP A 359 0.85 18.84 10.61
C ASP A 359 0.77 17.56 9.77
N LEU A 360 1.91 17.05 9.27
CA LEU A 360 1.97 15.78 8.55
C LEU A 360 1.99 14.57 9.47
N CYS A 361 2.40 14.76 10.74
CA CYS A 361 2.68 13.68 11.67
C CYS A 361 1.59 13.50 12.73
N ALA A 362 0.78 14.54 12.98
CA ALA A 362 -0.28 14.47 13.97
C ALA A 362 -1.35 13.45 13.57
N GLU A 363 -1.67 12.56 14.51
CA GLU A 363 -2.74 11.59 14.34
C GLU A 363 -3.92 11.92 15.25
N ARG A 364 -5.10 11.54 14.81
CA ARG A 364 -6.31 11.62 15.61
C ARG A 364 -6.18 10.66 16.80
N LYS A 365 -6.85 10.99 17.91
CA LYS A 365 -6.81 10.16 19.12
C LYS A 365 -7.24 8.71 18.80
N GLY A 366 -6.40 7.76 19.17
CA GLY A 366 -6.65 6.33 18.99
C GLY A 366 -6.14 5.78 17.64
N ILE A 367 -5.51 6.60 16.80
CA ILE A 367 -4.83 6.15 15.60
C ILE A 367 -3.37 5.78 15.93
N ASP A 368 -2.99 4.57 15.55
CA ASP A 368 -1.60 4.10 15.50
C ASP A 368 -1.21 3.92 14.04
N ARG A 369 -0.52 4.93 13.47
CA ARG A 369 -0.05 4.92 12.08
C ARG A 369 0.83 3.70 11.79
N VAL A 370 1.70 3.31 12.72
CA VAL A 370 2.60 2.17 12.54
C VAL A 370 1.81 0.87 12.38
N ALA A 371 0.82 0.64 13.27
CA ALA A 371 -0.03 -0.54 13.20
C ALA A 371 -0.90 -0.56 11.92
N ILE A 372 -1.41 0.61 11.49
CA ILE A 372 -2.15 0.75 10.23
C ILE A 372 -1.24 0.39 9.05
N HIS A 373 -0.02 0.93 8.99
CA HIS A 373 0.93 0.63 7.92
C HIS A 373 1.32 -0.84 7.87
N GLN A 374 1.55 -1.49 9.02
CA GLN A 374 1.78 -2.94 9.06
C GLN A 374 0.63 -3.73 8.42
N ARG A 375 -0.62 -3.33 8.70
CA ARG A 375 -1.81 -3.97 8.13
C ARG A 375 -1.93 -3.71 6.63
N ILE A 376 -1.89 -2.44 6.19
CA ILE A 376 -2.06 -2.10 4.77
C ILE A 376 -0.92 -2.66 3.91
N ASN A 377 0.31 -2.77 4.43
CA ASN A 377 1.43 -3.40 3.73
C ASN A 377 1.12 -4.86 3.39
N VAL A 378 0.52 -5.62 4.32
CA VAL A 378 0.10 -7.01 4.07
C VAL A 378 -1.04 -7.05 3.04
N GLU A 379 -2.06 -6.21 3.19
CA GLU A 379 -3.21 -6.17 2.28
C GLU A 379 -2.78 -5.78 0.85
N ILE A 380 -1.89 -4.80 0.70
CA ILE A 380 -1.34 -4.37 -0.59
C ILE A 380 -0.51 -5.47 -1.24
N THR A 381 0.36 -6.14 -0.47
CA THR A 381 1.16 -7.26 -0.97
C THR A 381 0.25 -8.39 -1.44
N THR A 382 -0.73 -8.78 -0.64
CA THR A 382 -1.71 -9.82 -0.99
C THR A 382 -2.46 -9.47 -2.27
N PHE A 383 -2.93 -8.23 -2.41
CA PHE A 383 -3.62 -7.77 -3.61
C PHE A 383 -2.75 -7.87 -4.87
N PHE A 384 -1.48 -7.46 -4.79
CA PHE A 384 -0.57 -7.59 -5.93
C PHE A 384 -0.24 -9.05 -6.22
N ASP A 385 0.01 -9.88 -5.20
CA ASP A 385 0.27 -11.32 -5.38
C ASP A 385 -0.88 -12.01 -6.12
N GLU A 386 -2.13 -11.74 -5.72
CA GLU A 386 -3.32 -12.27 -6.37
C GLU A 386 -3.50 -11.73 -7.78
N SER A 387 -3.32 -10.41 -7.97
CA SER A 387 -3.44 -9.78 -9.29
C SER A 387 -2.41 -10.29 -10.30
N PHE A 388 -1.25 -10.71 -9.83
CA PHE A 388 -0.16 -11.22 -10.65
C PHE A 388 -0.08 -12.75 -10.71
N GLY A 389 -0.96 -13.45 -10.00
CA GLY A 389 -0.93 -14.91 -9.93
C GLY A 389 0.32 -15.47 -9.25
N ILE A 390 0.82 -14.77 -8.23
CA ILE A 390 1.98 -15.18 -7.41
C ILE A 390 1.49 -16.02 -6.20
N LYS A 391 0.35 -16.56 -6.21
CA LYS A 391 -0.38 -17.44 -5.28
C LYS A 391 -1.62 -16.84 -4.69
#